data_1f8194533d120918bb7543de87bb370e
#
_entry.id   1f8194533d120918bb7543de87bb370e
#
_cell.length_a   1.000
_cell.length_b   1.000
_cell.length_c   1.000
_cell.angle_alpha   90.00
_cell.angle_beta   90.00
_cell.angle_gamma   90.00
#
_symmetry.space_group_name_H-M   'P 1'
#
loop_
_entity.id
_entity.type
_entity.pdbx_description
1 polymer ?
#
loop_
_entity_poly.entity_id
_entity_poly.type
_entity_poly.pdbx_seq_one_letter_code
_entity_poly.pdbx_strand_id
1 'polypeptide(L)'
;MTKMMEEYNAIVTAAMSDIMRDEEEAILKAADLLSDKVIEGRLVNIYGAGGHSAIAAMEIFWRAGGIAQINAMFPTGTNIVSANPTTAKLEGYAPYILNFYDVYKDDVLILVNFYGLNITAVDVAIEAQKRGVKLITVNAHKFAQKVPKNFIWRHSSKQNINDFADIAIV
;
A
#
# COMPACT_ATOMS: atom_id res chain seq x y z
N MET A 1 -33.86 -9.24 8.01
CA MET A 1 -32.83 -8.61 7.15
C MET A 1 -33.32 -8.70 5.71
N THR A 2 -33.03 -7.73 4.83
CA THR A 2 -33.42 -7.87 3.43
C THR A 2 -32.50 -8.86 2.72
N LYS A 3 -32.99 -9.57 1.69
CA LYS A 3 -32.21 -10.52 0.89
C LYS A 3 -30.88 -9.90 0.40
N MET A 4 -30.92 -8.64 -0.03
CA MET A 4 -29.72 -7.89 -0.48
C MET A 4 -28.68 -7.74 0.63
N MET A 5 -29.10 -7.46 1.87
CA MET A 5 -28.18 -7.35 3.02
C MET A 5 -27.53 -8.69 3.37
N GLU A 6 -28.29 -9.78 3.26
CA GLU A 6 -27.79 -11.14 3.48
C GLU A 6 -26.77 -11.54 2.41
N GLU A 7 -27.06 -11.27 1.14
CA GLU A 7 -26.15 -11.51 0.02
C GLU A 7 -24.85 -10.69 0.16
N TYR A 8 -24.96 -9.41 0.49
CA TYR A 8 -23.79 -8.55 0.72
C TYR A 8 -22.92 -9.07 1.88
N ASN A 9 -23.56 -9.39 3.02
CA ASN A 9 -22.84 -9.93 4.18
C ASN A 9 -22.13 -11.24 3.83
N ALA A 10 -22.78 -12.14 3.11
CA ALA A 10 -22.19 -13.40 2.68
C ALA A 10 -20.93 -13.19 1.80
N ILE A 11 -21.00 -12.25 0.84
CA ILE A 11 -19.87 -11.92 -0.05
C ILE A 11 -18.69 -11.36 0.76
N VAL A 12 -18.95 -10.41 1.66
CA VAL A 12 -17.88 -9.79 2.48
C VAL A 12 -17.25 -10.81 3.42
N THR A 13 -18.06 -11.62 4.09
CA THR A 13 -17.57 -12.66 5.01
C THR A 13 -16.74 -13.71 4.28
N ALA A 14 -17.17 -14.14 3.09
CA ALA A 14 -16.41 -15.08 2.27
C ALA A 14 -15.05 -14.46 1.85
N ALA A 15 -15.03 -13.21 1.39
CA ALA A 15 -13.80 -12.53 1.01
C ALA A 15 -12.81 -12.42 2.19
N MET A 16 -13.29 -12.09 3.39
CA MET A 16 -12.44 -12.06 4.60
C MET A 16 -11.87 -13.44 4.93
N SER A 17 -12.69 -14.49 4.83
CA SER A 17 -12.24 -15.87 5.08
C SER A 17 -11.21 -16.32 4.05
N ASP A 18 -11.38 -15.93 2.79
CA ASP A 18 -10.42 -16.23 1.72
C ASP A 18 -9.07 -15.53 1.98
N ILE A 19 -9.07 -14.25 2.36
CA ILE A 19 -7.85 -13.53 2.72
C ILE A 19 -7.13 -14.21 3.89
N MET A 20 -7.86 -14.56 4.96
CA MET A 20 -7.27 -15.23 6.13
C MET A 20 -6.63 -16.57 5.77
N ARG A 21 -7.21 -17.32 4.84
CA ARG A 21 -6.69 -18.62 4.40
C ARG A 21 -5.53 -18.48 3.42
N ASP A 22 -5.71 -17.62 2.41
CA ASP A 22 -4.82 -17.59 1.26
C ASP A 22 -3.59 -16.69 1.49
N GLU A 23 -3.70 -15.71 2.38
CA GLU A 23 -2.64 -14.71 2.65
C GLU A 23 -1.96 -14.90 4.03
N GLU A 24 -2.30 -15.94 4.80
CA GLU A 24 -1.76 -16.17 6.14
C GLU A 24 -0.23 -16.15 6.16
N GLU A 25 0.41 -16.86 5.25
CA GLU A 25 1.88 -16.93 5.18
C GLU A 25 2.51 -15.57 4.88
N ALA A 26 1.91 -14.80 3.95
CA ALA A 26 2.39 -13.47 3.60
C ALA A 26 2.21 -12.48 4.76
N ILE A 27 1.07 -12.56 5.45
CA ILE A 27 0.77 -11.73 6.63
C ILE A 27 1.75 -12.02 7.76
N LEU A 28 2.03 -13.29 8.06
CA LEU A 28 2.99 -13.69 9.11
C LEU A 28 4.41 -13.21 8.76
N LYS A 29 4.87 -13.40 7.52
CA LYS A 29 6.17 -12.88 7.08
C LYS A 29 6.25 -11.35 7.20
N ALA A 30 5.17 -10.65 6.87
CA ALA A 30 5.12 -9.20 7.03
C ALA A 30 5.19 -8.80 8.51
N ALA A 31 4.47 -9.50 9.38
CA ALA A 31 4.50 -9.26 10.83
C ALA A 31 5.89 -9.47 11.42
N ASP A 32 6.60 -10.54 11.04
CA ASP A 32 7.97 -10.81 11.47
C ASP A 32 8.91 -9.67 11.04
N LEU A 33 8.88 -9.30 9.75
CA LEU A 33 9.69 -8.18 9.23
C LEU A 33 9.41 -6.86 9.96
N LEU A 34 8.13 -6.55 10.21
CA LEU A 34 7.75 -5.32 10.92
C LEU A 34 8.21 -5.36 12.37
N SER A 35 8.08 -6.50 13.04
CA SER A 35 8.53 -6.71 14.42
C SER A 35 10.04 -6.48 14.54
N ASP A 36 10.84 -7.05 13.63
CA ASP A 36 12.28 -6.87 13.60
C ASP A 36 12.65 -5.40 13.47
N LYS A 37 11.97 -4.66 12.56
CA LYS A 37 12.23 -3.22 12.37
C LYS A 37 11.86 -2.38 13.60
N VAL A 38 10.78 -2.70 14.28
CA VAL A 38 10.39 -2.05 15.53
C VAL A 38 11.40 -2.33 16.64
N ILE A 39 11.90 -3.56 16.77
CA ILE A 39 12.94 -3.95 17.73
C ILE A 39 14.27 -3.24 17.42
N GLU A 40 14.61 -3.04 16.14
CA GLU A 40 15.75 -2.24 15.71
C GLU A 40 15.59 -0.73 16.01
N GLY A 41 14.45 -0.30 16.54
CA GLY A 41 14.15 1.12 16.83
C GLY A 41 13.79 1.94 15.60
N ARG A 42 13.44 1.29 14.48
CA ARG A 42 13.03 1.95 13.24
C ARG A 42 11.53 2.25 13.20
N LEU A 43 11.15 3.18 12.35
CA LEU A 43 9.75 3.47 12.07
C LEU A 43 9.21 2.48 11.03
N VAL A 44 7.94 2.12 11.17
CA VAL A 44 7.15 1.46 10.14
C VAL A 44 6.50 2.54 9.29
N ASN A 45 6.99 2.69 8.07
CA ASN A 45 6.43 3.63 7.12
C ASN A 45 5.18 3.03 6.47
N ILE A 46 4.11 3.81 6.34
CA ILE A 46 2.90 3.37 5.63
C ILE A 46 2.41 4.46 4.69
N TYR A 47 2.23 4.09 3.43
CA TYR A 47 1.68 4.95 2.39
C TYR A 47 0.49 4.30 1.69
N GLY A 48 -0.66 4.94 1.78
CA GLY A 48 -1.84 4.61 0.99
C GLY A 48 -1.89 5.46 -0.28
N ALA A 49 -1.41 4.93 -1.39
CA ALA A 49 -1.32 5.67 -2.64
C ALA A 49 -2.70 5.85 -3.30
N GLY A 50 -3.24 7.06 -3.22
CA GLY A 50 -4.56 7.44 -3.73
C GLY A 50 -5.62 7.59 -2.63
N GLY A 51 -6.70 8.31 -2.95
CA GLY A 51 -7.66 8.77 -1.95
C GLY A 51 -8.21 7.67 -1.03
N HIS A 52 -8.73 6.57 -1.58
CA HIS A 52 -9.28 5.48 -0.77
C HIS A 52 -8.19 4.67 -0.05
N SER A 53 -7.07 4.42 -0.69
CA SER A 53 -5.96 3.67 -0.09
C SER A 53 -5.30 4.42 1.07
N ALA A 54 -5.40 5.75 1.11
CA ALA A 54 -4.91 6.58 2.21
C ALA A 54 -5.60 6.27 3.55
N ILE A 55 -6.82 5.71 3.52
CA ILE A 55 -7.54 5.27 4.72
C ILE A 55 -6.73 4.22 5.48
N ALA A 56 -5.97 3.36 4.81
CA ALA A 56 -5.13 2.36 5.47
C ALA A 56 -4.05 3.02 6.34
N ALA A 57 -3.40 4.08 5.87
CA ALA A 57 -2.43 4.84 6.66
C ALA A 57 -3.09 5.60 7.81
N MET A 58 -4.29 6.15 7.57
CA MET A 58 -5.06 6.85 8.62
C MET A 58 -5.54 5.89 9.71
N GLU A 59 -5.94 4.66 9.34
CA GLU A 59 -6.49 3.69 10.27
C GLU A 59 -5.43 3.13 11.23
N ILE A 60 -4.20 2.95 10.77
CA ILE A 60 -3.12 2.40 11.60
C ILE A 60 -2.42 3.47 12.45
N PHE A 61 -2.49 4.74 12.02
CA PHE A 61 -1.87 5.87 12.67
C PHE A 61 -2.76 6.43 13.80
N TRP A 62 -2.13 6.75 14.95
CA TRP A 62 -2.76 7.44 16.07
C TRP A 62 -4.01 6.73 16.63
N ARG A 63 -3.93 5.42 16.81
CA ARG A 63 -5.01 4.63 17.40
C ARG A 63 -4.73 4.25 18.85
N ALA A 64 -5.78 4.20 19.66
CA ALA A 64 -5.69 3.62 21.01
C ALA A 64 -5.23 2.16 20.91
N GLY A 65 -4.16 1.82 21.61
CA GLY A 65 -3.54 0.49 21.56
C GLY A 65 -2.65 0.24 20.33
N GLY A 66 -2.46 1.25 19.46
CA GLY A 66 -1.51 1.18 18.35
C GLY A 66 -0.06 1.32 18.82
N ILE A 67 0.87 0.91 17.98
CA ILE A 67 2.30 1.12 18.22
C ILE A 67 2.72 2.55 17.87
N ALA A 68 3.65 3.11 18.65
CA ALA A 68 4.11 4.49 18.45
C ALA A 68 5.02 4.66 17.20
N GLN A 69 5.61 3.58 16.72
CA GLN A 69 6.59 3.58 15.63
C GLN A 69 5.95 3.65 14.24
N ILE A 70 4.76 4.20 14.09
CA ILE A 70 4.11 4.37 12.77
C ILE A 70 4.43 5.74 12.20
N ASN A 71 5.03 5.77 11.01
CA ASN A 71 5.22 6.95 10.17
C ASN A 71 4.20 6.93 9.03
N ALA A 72 3.02 7.53 9.25
CA ALA A 72 1.96 7.58 8.26
C ALA A 72 2.21 8.70 7.25
N MET A 73 2.24 8.35 5.96
CA MET A 73 2.61 9.25 4.88
C MET A 73 1.36 9.77 4.16
N PHE A 74 1.17 11.10 4.17
CA PHE A 74 0.06 11.81 3.52
C PHE A 74 0.57 12.88 2.55
N PRO A 75 1.25 12.51 1.46
CA PRO A 75 1.80 13.49 0.52
C PRO A 75 0.70 14.36 -0.07
N THR A 76 1.03 15.63 -0.30
CA THR A 76 0.10 16.60 -0.89
C THR A 76 -0.40 16.12 -2.26
N GLY A 77 -1.71 16.21 -2.46
CA GLY A 77 -2.37 15.83 -3.72
C GLY A 77 -2.60 14.35 -3.92
N THR A 78 -2.20 13.48 -3.00
CA THR A 78 -2.37 12.02 -3.11
C THR A 78 -3.19 11.38 -1.98
N ASN A 79 -3.56 12.14 -0.97
CA ASN A 79 -4.38 11.67 0.15
C ASN A 79 -5.87 11.97 -0.07
N ILE A 80 -6.74 11.41 0.79
CA ILE A 80 -8.20 11.50 0.65
C ILE A 80 -8.75 12.94 0.76
N VAL A 81 -8.06 13.82 1.50
CA VAL A 81 -8.53 15.18 1.77
C VAL A 81 -8.15 16.15 0.64
N SER A 82 -6.97 15.97 0.06
CA SER A 82 -6.41 16.86 -0.95
C SER A 82 -6.04 16.13 -2.25
N ALA A 83 -6.75 15.06 -2.57
CA ALA A 83 -6.49 14.28 -3.78
C ALA A 83 -6.62 15.15 -5.04
N ASN A 84 -5.57 15.15 -5.85
CA ASN A 84 -5.53 15.85 -7.12
C ASN A 84 -5.19 14.86 -8.24
N PRO A 85 -6.07 14.67 -9.24
CA PRO A 85 -5.81 13.74 -10.34
C PRO A 85 -4.51 14.00 -11.10
N THR A 86 -4.06 15.26 -11.16
CA THR A 86 -2.80 15.63 -11.82
C THR A 86 -1.61 15.12 -11.01
N THR A 87 -1.60 15.35 -9.69
CA THR A 87 -0.53 14.86 -8.80
C THR A 87 -0.50 13.34 -8.76
N ALA A 88 -1.66 12.69 -8.74
CA ALA A 88 -1.76 11.23 -8.75
C ALA A 88 -1.23 10.58 -10.05
N LYS A 89 -1.04 11.37 -11.12
CA LYS A 89 -0.45 10.93 -12.40
C LYS A 89 0.98 11.43 -12.61
N LEU A 90 1.58 12.06 -11.62
CA LEU A 90 2.92 12.61 -11.73
C LEU A 90 3.96 11.52 -11.50
N GLU A 91 4.65 11.11 -12.57
CA GLU A 91 5.84 10.26 -12.48
C GLU A 91 7.04 11.11 -12.00
N GLY A 92 7.93 10.51 -11.20
CA GLY A 92 9.08 11.20 -10.61
C GLY A 92 8.75 11.95 -9.32
N TYR A 93 7.55 11.79 -8.75
CA TYR A 93 7.18 12.40 -7.48
C TYR A 93 7.67 11.59 -6.27
N ALA A 94 7.89 10.29 -6.42
CA ALA A 94 8.29 9.39 -5.34
C ALA A 94 9.58 9.80 -4.59
N PRO A 95 10.67 10.26 -5.25
CA PRO A 95 11.86 10.71 -4.53
C PRO A 95 11.57 11.83 -3.53
N TYR A 96 10.69 12.76 -3.87
CA TYR A 96 10.31 13.88 -3.00
C TYR A 96 9.45 13.40 -1.83
N ILE A 97 8.53 12.45 -2.08
CA ILE A 97 7.73 11.82 -1.03
C ILE A 97 8.64 11.12 -0.02
N LEU A 98 9.49 10.20 -0.48
CA LEU A 98 10.33 9.41 0.40
C LEU A 98 11.38 10.26 1.14
N ASN A 99 11.86 11.34 0.53
CA ASN A 99 12.75 12.29 1.21
C ASN A 99 12.03 13.08 2.32
N PHE A 100 10.80 13.53 2.07
CA PHE A 100 10.03 14.31 3.04
C PHE A 100 9.68 13.49 4.30
N TYR A 101 9.47 12.20 4.14
CA TYR A 101 9.13 11.28 5.24
C TYR A 101 10.34 10.52 5.79
N ASP A 102 11.56 10.88 5.39
CA ASP A 102 12.82 10.29 5.86
C ASP A 102 12.87 8.76 5.68
N VAL A 103 12.45 8.28 4.50
CA VAL A 103 12.46 6.85 4.16
C VAL A 103 13.73 6.50 3.38
N TYR A 104 14.61 5.71 4.00
CA TYR A 104 15.94 5.39 3.48
C TYR A 104 16.21 3.89 3.43
N LYS A 105 17.43 3.55 3.04
CA LYS A 105 17.92 2.17 2.99
C LYS A 105 17.67 1.43 4.32
N ASP A 106 17.30 0.17 4.20
CA ASP A 106 17.01 -0.76 5.30
C ASP A 106 15.74 -0.42 6.12
N ASP A 107 15.01 0.64 5.78
CA ASP A 107 13.69 0.89 6.32
C ASP A 107 12.66 -0.08 5.73
N VAL A 108 11.46 -0.11 6.33
CA VAL A 108 10.31 -0.85 5.83
C VAL A 108 9.21 0.12 5.42
N LEU A 109 8.55 -0.17 4.29
CA LEU A 109 7.41 0.57 3.78
C LEU A 109 6.25 -0.39 3.48
N ILE A 110 5.11 -0.14 4.10
CA ILE A 110 3.83 -0.74 3.72
C ILE A 110 3.19 0.16 2.67
N LEU A 111 3.07 -0.33 1.45
CA LEU A 111 2.46 0.39 0.33
C LEU A 111 1.09 -0.21 0.02
N VAL A 112 0.05 0.54 0.32
CA VAL A 112 -1.33 0.13 0.04
C VAL A 112 -1.84 0.84 -1.21
N ASN A 113 -2.29 0.07 -2.19
CA ASN A 113 -2.97 0.62 -3.36
C ASN A 113 -3.98 -0.39 -3.90
N PHE A 114 -5.28 -0.09 -3.78
CA PHE A 114 -6.34 -1.01 -4.21
C PHE A 114 -6.10 -1.57 -5.62
N TYR A 115 -5.77 -0.71 -6.57
CA TYR A 115 -5.57 -1.14 -7.95
C TYR A 115 -4.20 -1.81 -8.21
N GLY A 116 -3.20 -1.56 -7.38
CA GLY A 116 -1.84 -2.09 -7.55
C GLY A 116 -1.09 -1.59 -8.79
N LEU A 117 -1.58 -0.57 -9.47
CA LEU A 117 -1.06 -0.11 -10.78
C LEU A 117 -1.01 1.41 -10.96
N ASN A 118 -1.52 2.17 -9.98
CA ASN A 118 -1.56 3.63 -10.07
C ASN A 118 -0.16 4.22 -10.22
N ILE A 119 -0.06 5.29 -11.01
CA ILE A 119 1.21 5.92 -11.36
C ILE A 119 2.06 6.21 -10.13
N THR A 120 1.55 6.99 -9.17
CA THR A 120 2.30 7.35 -7.96
C THR A 120 2.65 6.13 -7.09
N ALA A 121 1.76 5.11 -7.03
CA ALA A 121 2.04 3.89 -6.26
C ALA A 121 3.23 3.12 -6.86
N VAL A 122 3.23 2.93 -8.18
CA VAL A 122 4.30 2.23 -8.88
C VAL A 122 5.60 3.05 -8.83
N ASP A 123 5.52 4.37 -8.97
CA ASP A 123 6.66 5.28 -8.82
C ASP A 123 7.34 5.13 -7.43
N VAL A 124 6.52 5.08 -6.37
CA VAL A 124 7.02 4.85 -4.99
C VAL A 124 7.62 3.45 -4.83
N ALA A 125 7.02 2.41 -5.43
CA ALA A 125 7.55 1.06 -5.36
C ALA A 125 8.93 0.96 -6.07
N ILE A 126 9.07 1.57 -7.23
CA ILE A 126 10.35 1.66 -7.97
C ILE A 126 11.40 2.38 -7.12
N GLU A 127 11.06 3.54 -6.56
CA GLU A 127 12.02 4.33 -5.77
C GLU A 127 12.39 3.64 -4.46
N ALA A 128 11.44 2.96 -3.79
CA ALA A 128 11.69 2.17 -2.59
C ALA A 128 12.70 1.04 -2.87
N GLN A 129 12.49 0.27 -3.94
CA GLN A 129 13.42 -0.78 -4.36
C GLN A 129 14.82 -0.21 -4.67
N LYS A 130 14.89 0.90 -5.40
CA LYS A 130 16.14 1.57 -5.75
C LYS A 130 16.92 2.05 -4.51
N ARG A 131 16.21 2.45 -3.44
CA ARG A 131 16.81 2.84 -2.16
C ARG A 131 17.22 1.67 -1.28
N GLY A 132 16.77 0.46 -1.58
CA GLY A 132 16.95 -0.72 -0.71
C GLY A 132 16.02 -0.71 0.51
N VAL A 133 14.85 -0.09 0.38
CA VAL A 133 13.75 -0.13 1.35
C VAL A 133 13.04 -1.47 1.22
N LYS A 134 12.71 -2.12 2.33
CA LYS A 134 11.92 -3.34 2.36
C LYS A 134 10.45 -3.01 2.07
N LEU A 135 9.90 -3.58 1.01
CA LEU A 135 8.57 -3.24 0.52
C LEU A 135 7.55 -4.34 0.78
N ILE A 136 6.54 -4.00 1.58
CA ILE A 136 5.33 -4.81 1.77
C ILE A 136 4.21 -4.14 0.96
N THR A 137 3.59 -4.87 0.03
CA THR A 137 2.47 -4.34 -0.76
C THR A 137 1.16 -4.98 -0.36
N VAL A 138 0.07 -4.16 -0.36
CA VAL A 138 -1.30 -4.63 -0.14
C VAL A 138 -2.18 -4.11 -1.29
N ASN A 139 -2.78 -5.03 -2.06
CA ASN A 139 -3.58 -4.65 -3.24
C ASN A 139 -4.46 -5.79 -3.78
N ALA A 140 -5.39 -5.45 -4.68
CA ALA A 140 -6.19 -6.42 -5.42
C ALA A 140 -5.45 -6.91 -6.69
N HIS A 141 -4.45 -7.76 -6.53
CA HIS A 141 -3.59 -8.23 -7.62
C HIS A 141 -4.36 -8.82 -8.82
N LYS A 142 -5.38 -9.64 -8.56
CA LYS A 142 -6.25 -10.22 -9.60
C LYS A 142 -6.94 -9.15 -10.46
N PHE A 143 -7.23 -7.98 -9.87
CA PHE A 143 -7.76 -6.83 -10.62
C PHE A 143 -6.66 -6.22 -11.49
N ALA A 144 -5.49 -5.93 -10.91
CA ALA A 144 -4.37 -5.33 -11.63
C ALA A 144 -3.96 -6.10 -12.89
N GLN A 145 -4.00 -7.43 -12.83
CA GLN A 145 -3.70 -8.31 -13.96
C GLN A 145 -4.67 -8.17 -15.13
N LYS A 146 -5.95 -7.89 -14.85
CA LYS A 146 -7.01 -7.77 -15.87
C LYS A 146 -7.04 -6.40 -16.56
N VAL A 147 -6.42 -5.38 -15.96
CA VAL A 147 -6.42 -4.02 -16.53
C VAL A 147 -5.44 -3.93 -17.70
N PRO A 148 -5.87 -3.41 -18.87
CA PRO A 148 -5.02 -3.28 -20.05
C PRO A 148 -3.73 -2.50 -19.79
N LYS A 149 -2.65 -2.88 -20.46
CA LYS A 149 -1.33 -2.22 -20.32
C LYS A 149 -1.33 -0.75 -20.77
N ASN A 150 -2.26 -0.35 -21.63
CA ASN A 150 -2.42 1.03 -22.10
C ASN A 150 -3.44 1.85 -21.30
N PHE A 151 -3.89 1.36 -20.14
CA PHE A 151 -4.81 2.10 -19.29
C PHE A 151 -4.16 3.39 -18.78
N ILE A 152 -4.92 4.49 -18.84
CA ILE A 152 -4.40 5.87 -18.61
C ILE A 152 -3.89 6.15 -17.18
N TRP A 153 -4.23 5.28 -16.22
CA TRP A 153 -3.77 5.38 -14.83
C TRP A 153 -2.60 4.46 -14.52
N ARG A 154 -2.08 3.73 -15.54
CA ARG A 154 -0.87 2.94 -15.36
C ARG A 154 0.37 3.82 -15.48
N HIS A 155 1.35 3.51 -14.64
CA HIS A 155 2.71 4.03 -14.77
C HIS A 155 3.31 3.68 -16.15
N SER A 156 4.21 4.53 -16.67
CA SER A 156 4.84 4.35 -17.99
C SER A 156 5.60 3.01 -18.12
N SER A 157 6.15 2.49 -17.01
CA SER A 157 6.79 1.17 -16.95
C SER A 157 5.87 -0.01 -17.25
N LYS A 158 4.54 0.18 -17.16
CA LYS A 158 3.51 -0.88 -17.29
C LYS A 158 3.56 -1.97 -16.21
N GLN A 159 4.36 -1.78 -15.17
CA GLN A 159 4.50 -2.68 -14.03
C GLN A 159 3.41 -2.45 -12.98
N ASN A 160 3.34 -3.34 -12.01
CA ASN A 160 2.47 -3.25 -10.84
C ASN A 160 3.33 -3.13 -9.58
N ILE A 161 2.76 -2.69 -8.47
CA ILE A 161 3.52 -2.54 -7.20
C ILE A 161 4.13 -3.86 -6.73
N ASN A 162 3.46 -4.99 -6.99
CA ASN A 162 3.95 -6.31 -6.58
C ASN A 162 5.20 -6.77 -7.33
N ASP A 163 5.50 -6.18 -8.50
CA ASP A 163 6.71 -6.49 -9.25
C ASP A 163 7.99 -6.03 -8.51
N PHE A 164 7.83 -5.22 -7.46
CA PHE A 164 8.90 -4.63 -6.64
C PHE A 164 8.83 -5.08 -5.17
N ALA A 165 7.82 -5.84 -4.76
CA ALA A 165 7.57 -6.20 -3.38
C ALA A 165 8.54 -7.27 -2.87
N ASP A 166 9.05 -7.11 -1.63
CA ASP A 166 9.66 -8.20 -0.87
C ASP A 166 8.56 -9.15 -0.34
N ILE A 167 7.41 -8.59 0.05
CA ILE A 167 6.23 -9.35 0.51
C ILE A 167 4.99 -8.71 -0.14
N ALA A 168 4.15 -9.52 -0.79
CA ALA A 168 2.88 -9.09 -1.36
C ALA A 168 1.71 -9.79 -0.64
N ILE A 169 0.73 -8.99 -0.18
CA ILE A 169 -0.56 -9.43 0.36
C ILE A 169 -1.61 -9.06 -0.69
N VAL A 170 -2.37 -10.04 -1.23
CA VAL A 170 -3.19 -9.84 -2.45
C VAL A 170 -4.62 -10.39 -2.34
#